data_070b57066c9c6a70499a3679470ce6df
#
_entry.id   070b57066c9c6a70499a3679470ce6df
#
_cell.length_a   1.000
_cell.length_b   1.000
_cell.length_c   1.000
_cell.angle_alpha   90.00
_cell.angle_beta   90.00
_cell.angle_gamma   90.00
#
_symmetry.space_group_name_H-M   'P 1'
#
loop_
_entity.id
_entity.type
_entity.pdbx_description
1 polymer ?
#
loop_
_entity_poly.entity_id
_entity_poly.type
_entity_poly.pdbx_seq_one_letter_code
_entity_poly.pdbx_strand_id
1 'polypeptide(L)'
;VTRSDVSNHTRSIQDGVGDRLRAARDRVGISQRELARRLGVSPSLISQLENGQSLPSVGTLYGIVTELDVSLDEIIRGDERRAGDGAPEPAESRELRVEPRSPLVHPGERQAIDLASGVRWEELTADTEGDVDFIHATYEIGGASTPDEALIRHHGREYGYVIKGTLGVQIGFQYYELNPGDSIAFDSTLPHRLFNKGDVPVEAIWFVLGRGADSRR
;
A
#
# COMPACT_ATOMS: atom_id res chain seq x y z
N VAL A 1 7.83 2.06 -25.05
CA VAL A 1 8.21 2.66 -23.76
C VAL A 1 9.38 1.83 -23.24
N THR A 2 10.56 2.43 -23.13
CA THR A 2 11.79 1.73 -22.75
C THR A 2 11.85 1.54 -21.23
N ARG A 3 12.51 0.48 -20.78
CA ARG A 3 12.67 0.11 -19.34
C ARG A 3 13.21 1.26 -18.46
N SER A 4 13.88 2.26 -19.06
CA SER A 4 14.40 3.46 -18.39
C SER A 4 13.31 4.46 -17.98
N ASP A 5 12.20 4.56 -18.72
CA ASP A 5 11.15 5.53 -18.41
C ASP A 5 10.28 5.08 -17.23
N VAL A 6 10.04 3.75 -17.09
CA VAL A 6 9.31 3.18 -15.95
C VAL A 6 10.11 3.36 -14.66
N SER A 7 11.44 3.14 -14.71
CA SER A 7 12.29 3.31 -13.53
C SER A 7 12.38 4.75 -13.05
N ASN A 8 12.27 5.73 -13.95
CA ASN A 8 12.38 7.13 -13.59
C ASN A 8 11.07 7.66 -12.95
N HIS A 9 9.92 7.16 -13.41
CA HIS A 9 8.62 7.51 -12.82
C HIS A 9 8.45 6.90 -11.41
N THR A 10 8.84 5.65 -11.26
CA THR A 10 8.80 4.93 -9.97
C THR A 10 9.71 5.60 -8.92
N ARG A 11 10.89 6.10 -9.30
CA ARG A 11 11.77 6.86 -8.38
C ARG A 11 11.11 8.13 -7.83
N SER A 12 10.37 8.85 -8.67
CA SER A 12 9.69 10.08 -8.26
C SER A 12 8.60 9.82 -7.20
N ILE A 13 7.93 8.67 -7.23
CA ILE A 13 6.90 8.30 -6.26
C ILE A 13 7.54 7.86 -4.93
N GLN A 14 8.63 7.10 -4.98
CA GLN A 14 9.36 6.67 -3.79
C GLN A 14 9.92 7.84 -2.98
N ASP A 15 10.49 8.87 -3.64
CA ASP A 15 11.07 10.05 -2.97
C ASP A 15 10.03 10.82 -2.12
N GLY A 16 8.74 10.74 -2.44
CA GLY A 16 7.69 11.40 -1.66
C GLY A 16 7.06 10.55 -0.53
N VAL A 17 7.20 9.22 -0.55
CA VAL A 17 6.57 8.33 0.44
C VAL A 17 7.08 8.61 1.85
N GLY A 18 8.38 8.76 2.02
CA GLY A 18 8.99 9.04 3.33
C GLY A 18 8.51 10.36 3.94
N ASP A 19 8.42 11.41 3.14
CA ASP A 19 7.94 12.72 3.58
C ASP A 19 6.45 12.66 3.96
N ARG A 20 5.64 11.90 3.22
CA ARG A 20 4.23 11.69 3.51
C ARG A 20 4.01 10.89 4.79
N LEU A 21 4.81 9.83 5.01
CA LEU A 21 4.81 9.08 6.28
C LEU A 21 5.14 9.99 7.46
N ARG A 22 6.17 10.83 7.33
CA ARG A 22 6.54 11.81 8.35
C ARG A 22 5.41 12.81 8.62
N ALA A 23 4.82 13.38 7.57
CA ALA A 23 3.72 14.33 7.70
C ALA A 23 2.49 13.71 8.38
N ALA A 24 2.15 12.46 8.04
CA ALA A 24 1.07 11.71 8.69
C ALA A 24 1.35 11.49 10.18
N ARG A 25 2.56 11.04 10.53
CA ARG A 25 2.96 10.84 11.94
C ARG A 25 2.96 12.14 12.73
N ASP A 26 3.49 13.22 12.16
CA ASP A 26 3.54 14.54 12.81
C ASP A 26 2.14 15.11 13.04
N ARG A 27 1.18 14.85 12.13
CA ARG A 27 -0.23 15.23 12.29
C ARG A 27 -0.90 14.52 13.48
N VAL A 28 -0.56 13.26 13.72
CA VAL A 28 -1.00 12.49 14.90
C VAL A 28 -0.24 12.94 16.18
N GLY A 29 0.86 13.65 16.05
CA GLY A 29 1.63 14.20 17.18
C GLY A 29 2.47 13.15 17.91
N ILE A 30 2.83 12.03 17.28
CA ILE A 30 3.65 10.99 17.91
C ILE A 30 5.10 11.01 17.40
N SER A 31 6.03 10.58 18.26
CA SER A 31 7.45 10.48 17.87
C SER A 31 7.72 9.22 17.03
N GLN A 32 8.85 9.22 16.28
CA GLN A 32 9.34 8.02 15.59
C GLN A 32 9.48 6.81 16.54
N ARG A 33 9.95 7.06 17.77
CA ARG A 33 10.08 6.01 18.79
C ARG A 33 8.74 5.44 19.23
N GLU A 34 7.74 6.29 19.36
CA GLU A 34 6.39 5.85 19.74
C GLU A 34 5.73 5.07 18.62
N LEU A 35 5.84 5.53 17.37
CA LEU A 35 5.34 4.78 16.22
C LEU A 35 6.03 3.41 16.12
N ALA A 36 7.37 3.39 16.24
CA ALA A 36 8.14 2.13 16.23
C ALA A 36 7.70 1.15 17.33
N ARG A 37 7.47 1.67 18.54
CA ARG A 37 6.98 0.86 19.67
C ARG A 37 5.60 0.24 19.38
N ARG A 38 4.68 1.01 18.81
CA ARG A 38 3.34 0.53 18.45
C ARG A 38 3.37 -0.54 17.37
N LEU A 39 4.24 -0.37 16.39
CA LEU A 39 4.42 -1.31 15.27
C LEU A 39 5.30 -2.52 15.62
N GLY A 40 5.97 -2.52 16.77
CA GLY A 40 6.91 -3.58 17.14
C GLY A 40 8.19 -3.61 16.29
N VAL A 41 8.57 -2.46 15.70
CA VAL A 41 9.79 -2.32 14.87
C VAL A 41 10.85 -1.43 15.55
N SER A 42 12.05 -1.35 14.98
CA SER A 42 13.08 -0.48 15.51
C SER A 42 12.81 1.00 15.17
N PRO A 43 13.15 1.96 16.05
CA PRO A 43 13.09 3.39 15.72
C PRO A 43 13.96 3.77 14.53
N SER A 44 15.06 3.05 14.32
CA SER A 44 15.94 3.23 13.15
C SER A 44 15.23 2.95 11.84
N LEU A 45 14.37 1.90 11.80
CA LEU A 45 13.59 1.58 10.62
C LEU A 45 12.63 2.73 10.28
N ILE A 46 11.88 3.26 11.26
CA ILE A 46 10.98 4.40 11.01
C ILE A 46 11.75 5.61 10.47
N SER A 47 12.91 5.92 11.06
CA SER A 47 13.77 7.00 10.58
C SER A 47 14.25 6.76 9.14
N GLN A 48 14.64 5.55 8.79
CA GLN A 48 15.09 5.19 7.44
C GLN A 48 13.94 5.29 6.41
N LEU A 49 12.73 4.85 6.79
CA LEU A 49 11.54 4.97 5.94
C LEU A 49 11.20 6.44 5.66
N GLU A 50 11.16 7.28 6.71
CA GLU A 50 10.85 8.71 6.57
C GLU A 50 11.92 9.50 5.81
N ASN A 51 13.16 9.01 5.76
CA ASN A 51 14.25 9.62 4.99
C ASN A 51 14.46 8.97 3.60
N GLY A 52 13.58 8.06 3.17
CA GLY A 52 13.68 7.38 1.88
C GLY A 52 14.88 6.44 1.75
N GLN A 53 15.52 6.08 2.88
CA GLN A 53 16.72 5.22 2.91
C GLN A 53 16.37 3.72 2.91
N SER A 54 15.11 3.39 3.16
CA SER A 54 14.59 2.02 3.15
C SER A 54 13.15 2.01 2.64
N LEU A 55 12.71 0.88 2.13
CA LEU A 55 11.34 0.65 1.72
C LEU A 55 10.59 -0.08 2.83
N PRO A 56 9.30 0.24 3.08
CA PRO A 56 8.48 -0.55 3.99
C PRO A 56 8.17 -1.90 3.36
N SER A 57 8.06 -2.94 4.19
CA SER A 57 7.36 -4.16 3.77
C SER A 57 5.86 -3.91 3.70
N VAL A 58 5.12 -4.81 3.05
CA VAL A 58 3.64 -4.76 3.04
C VAL A 58 3.10 -4.66 4.47
N GLY A 59 3.58 -5.52 5.37
CA GLY A 59 3.16 -5.52 6.76
C GLY A 59 3.50 -4.22 7.51
N THR A 60 4.69 -3.65 7.26
CA THR A 60 5.08 -2.37 7.87
C THR A 60 4.21 -1.23 7.35
N LEU A 61 3.92 -1.20 6.04
CA LEU A 61 3.10 -0.16 5.43
C LEU A 61 1.66 -0.22 5.98
N TYR A 62 1.03 -1.40 6.01
CA TYR A 62 -0.30 -1.57 6.62
C TYR A 62 -0.33 -1.21 8.10
N GLY A 63 0.70 -1.59 8.86
CA GLY A 63 0.82 -1.19 10.25
C GLY A 63 0.86 0.33 10.41
N ILE A 64 1.67 1.02 9.60
CA ILE A 64 1.79 2.49 9.64
C ILE A 64 0.46 3.16 9.31
N VAL A 65 -0.20 2.80 8.19
CA VAL A 65 -1.45 3.45 7.78
C VAL A 65 -2.58 3.20 8.80
N THR A 66 -2.59 2.03 9.44
CA THR A 66 -3.53 1.70 10.51
C THR A 66 -3.28 2.53 11.78
N GLU A 67 -2.03 2.61 12.24
CA GLU A 67 -1.67 3.37 13.44
C GLU A 67 -1.82 4.89 13.30
N LEU A 68 -1.66 5.40 12.09
CA LEU A 68 -1.78 6.83 11.79
C LEU A 68 -3.18 7.24 11.33
N ASP A 69 -4.10 6.29 11.14
CA ASP A 69 -5.47 6.50 10.63
C ASP A 69 -5.45 7.27 9.29
N VAL A 70 -4.62 6.80 8.35
CA VAL A 70 -4.49 7.35 7.00
C VAL A 70 -4.79 6.30 5.96
N SER A 71 -5.16 6.72 4.75
CA SER A 71 -5.33 5.79 3.63
C SER A 71 -3.98 5.41 3.02
N LEU A 72 -3.94 4.25 2.36
CA LEU A 72 -2.79 3.85 1.56
C LEU A 72 -2.53 4.85 0.43
N ASP A 73 -3.59 5.34 -0.21
CA ASP A 73 -3.55 6.35 -1.26
C ASP A 73 -2.89 7.65 -0.80
N GLU A 74 -3.18 8.12 0.42
CA GLU A 74 -2.53 9.29 1.00
C GLU A 74 -1.01 9.12 1.09
N ILE A 75 -0.56 7.91 1.39
CA ILE A 75 0.88 7.60 1.48
C ILE A 75 1.50 7.41 0.10
N ILE A 76 0.80 6.78 -0.85
CA ILE A 76 1.34 6.49 -2.19
C ILE A 76 1.30 7.75 -3.07
N ARG A 77 0.18 8.46 -3.12
CA ARG A 77 -0.03 9.60 -4.04
C ARG A 77 0.30 10.96 -3.43
N GLY A 78 0.11 11.08 -2.12
CA GLY A 78 0.11 12.38 -1.45
C GLY A 78 -1.20 13.14 -1.71
N ASP A 79 -1.38 14.19 -0.93
CA ASP A 79 -2.57 15.05 -0.99
C ASP A 79 -2.41 16.05 -2.16
N GLU A 80 -2.43 15.59 -3.41
CA GLU A 80 -2.44 16.49 -4.59
C GLU A 80 -3.63 17.47 -4.56
N ARG A 81 -4.64 17.19 -3.72
CA ARG A 81 -5.79 18.08 -3.48
C ARG A 81 -5.42 19.34 -2.70
N ARG A 82 -4.26 19.38 -2.01
CA ARG A 82 -3.79 20.54 -1.24
C ARG A 82 -2.76 21.40 -1.96
N ALA A 83 -2.13 20.92 -2.99
CA ALA A 83 -1.09 21.68 -3.71
C ALA A 83 -1.66 22.77 -4.64
N GLY A 84 -2.97 22.85 -4.85
CA GLY A 84 -3.67 23.86 -5.64
C GLY A 84 -4.16 25.10 -4.87
N ASP A 85 -4.13 25.09 -3.54
CA ASP A 85 -4.68 26.17 -2.72
C ASP A 85 -3.59 27.13 -2.21
N GLY A 86 -3.12 28.00 -3.10
CA GLY A 86 -2.52 29.27 -2.71
C GLY A 86 -3.63 30.24 -2.25
N ALA A 87 -3.58 30.66 -0.97
CA ALA A 87 -4.38 31.66 -0.27
C ALA A 87 -5.85 31.28 0.09
N PRO A 88 -6.34 31.65 1.29
CA PRO A 88 -7.71 31.37 1.70
C PRO A 88 -8.70 32.26 0.95
N GLU A 89 -9.43 31.71 -0.02
CA GLU A 89 -10.60 32.33 -0.57
C GLU A 89 -11.83 32.19 0.34
N PRO A 90 -12.75 33.18 0.32
CA PRO A 90 -13.93 33.19 1.20
C PRO A 90 -14.86 32.00 0.94
N ALA A 91 -15.44 31.44 2.00
CA ALA A 91 -16.20 30.19 2.06
C ALA A 91 -17.49 30.11 1.20
N GLU A 92 -17.87 31.14 0.47
CA GLU A 92 -19.16 31.21 -0.25
C GLU A 92 -19.12 30.78 -1.72
N SER A 93 -17.95 30.39 -2.28
CA SER A 93 -17.81 30.03 -3.71
C SER A 93 -17.25 28.62 -3.92
N ARG A 94 -17.24 27.77 -2.92
CA ARG A 94 -16.66 26.43 -3.01
C ARG A 94 -17.68 25.41 -3.57
N GLU A 95 -18.22 25.68 -4.76
CA GLU A 95 -18.65 24.57 -5.61
C GLU A 95 -17.37 23.86 -6.07
N LEU A 96 -17.09 22.71 -5.44
CA LEU A 96 -16.01 21.80 -5.79
C LEU A 96 -16.18 21.40 -7.26
N ARG A 97 -15.54 22.14 -8.17
CA ARG A 97 -15.27 21.64 -9.52
C ARG A 97 -14.18 20.58 -9.42
N VAL A 98 -14.53 19.42 -8.86
CA VAL A 98 -13.75 18.21 -9.09
C VAL A 98 -14.01 17.83 -10.53
N GLU A 99 -13.10 18.17 -11.45
CA GLU A 99 -13.12 17.58 -12.79
C GLU A 99 -13.10 16.05 -12.55
N PRO A 100 -14.14 15.32 -12.99
CA PRO A 100 -14.17 13.88 -12.80
C PRO A 100 -12.96 13.29 -13.54
N ARG A 101 -12.04 12.68 -12.80
CA ARG A 101 -10.93 11.93 -13.40
C ARG A 101 -11.53 10.84 -14.28
N SER A 102 -10.85 10.52 -15.37
CA SER A 102 -11.26 9.41 -16.22
C SER A 102 -11.42 8.14 -15.36
N PRO A 103 -12.54 7.40 -15.46
CA PRO A 103 -12.67 6.13 -14.78
C PRO A 103 -11.72 5.05 -15.36
N LEU A 104 -11.09 5.34 -16.49
CA LEU A 104 -10.15 4.44 -17.17
C LEU A 104 -8.72 4.79 -16.75
N VAL A 105 -7.97 3.77 -16.31
CA VAL A 105 -6.54 3.85 -16.00
C VAL A 105 -5.76 2.91 -16.88
N HIS A 106 -4.86 3.45 -17.68
CA HIS A 106 -3.96 2.65 -18.51
C HIS A 106 -2.76 2.11 -17.70
N PRO A 107 -2.16 0.97 -18.09
CA PRO A 107 -1.01 0.41 -17.37
C PRO A 107 0.15 1.39 -17.14
N GLY A 108 0.42 2.28 -18.10
CA GLY A 108 1.48 3.29 -17.99
C GLY A 108 1.14 4.50 -17.11
N GLU A 109 -0.09 4.61 -16.63
CA GLU A 109 -0.59 5.74 -15.82
C GLU A 109 -0.85 5.32 -14.36
N ARG A 110 -0.66 4.02 -14.04
CA ARG A 110 -0.88 3.49 -12.70
C ARG A 110 0.12 4.06 -11.72
N GLN A 111 -0.37 4.43 -10.55
CA GLN A 111 0.49 4.72 -9.43
C GLN A 111 1.11 3.41 -8.92
N ALA A 112 2.40 3.41 -8.71
CA ALA A 112 3.11 2.21 -8.31
C ALA A 112 4.02 2.48 -7.11
N ILE A 113 4.14 1.51 -6.23
CA ILE A 113 5.06 1.52 -5.11
C ILE A 113 5.86 0.21 -5.08
N ASP A 114 7.19 0.33 -5.00
CA ASP A 114 8.04 -0.80 -4.69
C ASP A 114 8.15 -0.93 -3.17
N LEU A 115 7.96 -2.14 -2.69
CA LEU A 115 8.00 -2.49 -1.29
C LEU A 115 9.22 -3.37 -0.99
N ALA A 116 9.63 -3.42 0.26
CA ALA A 116 10.67 -4.34 0.68
C ALA A 116 10.27 -5.78 0.39
N SER A 117 11.26 -6.67 0.35
CA SER A 117 11.05 -8.10 0.12
C SER A 117 10.52 -8.45 -1.27
N GLY A 118 10.84 -7.66 -2.29
CA GLY A 118 10.55 -7.97 -3.69
C GLY A 118 9.05 -7.95 -4.03
N VAL A 119 8.31 -7.03 -3.45
CA VAL A 119 6.89 -6.81 -3.76
C VAL A 119 6.71 -5.46 -4.44
N ARG A 120 5.90 -5.42 -5.49
CA ARG A 120 5.48 -4.19 -6.17
C ARG A 120 3.96 -4.15 -6.26
N TRP A 121 3.39 -3.01 -5.95
CA TRP A 121 1.98 -2.73 -6.10
C TRP A 121 1.74 -1.63 -7.13
N GLU A 122 0.70 -1.82 -7.94
CA GLU A 122 0.19 -0.82 -8.87
C GLU A 122 -1.30 -0.65 -8.61
N GLU A 123 -1.74 0.57 -8.36
CA GLU A 123 -3.16 0.87 -8.19
C GLU A 123 -3.90 0.78 -9.52
N LEU A 124 -5.06 0.14 -9.50
CA LEU A 124 -5.88 -0.11 -10.67
C LEU A 124 -7.03 0.90 -10.83
N THR A 125 -7.16 1.85 -9.90
CA THR A 125 -8.18 2.91 -9.91
C THR A 125 -7.54 4.29 -10.01
N ALA A 126 -8.23 5.23 -10.65
CA ALA A 126 -7.81 6.63 -10.72
C ALA A 126 -8.07 7.38 -9.41
N ASP A 127 -9.15 7.03 -8.74
CA ASP A 127 -9.55 7.55 -7.43
C ASP A 127 -9.79 6.37 -6.50
N THR A 128 -9.22 6.40 -5.30
CA THR A 128 -9.53 5.42 -4.26
C THR A 128 -10.63 6.00 -3.38
N GLU A 129 -11.73 5.28 -3.28
CA GLU A 129 -12.68 5.46 -2.20
C GLU A 129 -12.00 4.90 -0.95
N GLY A 130 -11.85 5.70 0.10
CA GLY A 130 -10.92 5.47 1.24
C GLY A 130 -11.00 4.11 1.95
N ASP A 131 -11.97 3.25 1.60
CA ASP A 131 -12.19 1.92 2.18
C ASP A 131 -11.79 0.77 1.24
N VAL A 132 -11.23 1.06 0.05
CA VAL A 132 -10.95 0.07 -0.99
C VAL A 132 -9.53 0.23 -1.51
N ASP A 133 -8.74 -0.84 -1.46
CA ASP A 133 -7.51 -0.96 -2.25
C ASP A 133 -7.77 -1.95 -3.38
N PHE A 134 -7.57 -1.54 -4.64
CA PHE A 134 -7.66 -2.39 -5.82
C PHE A 134 -6.31 -2.37 -6.54
N ILE A 135 -5.58 -3.46 -6.44
CA ILE A 135 -4.14 -3.50 -6.66
C ILE A 135 -3.78 -4.62 -7.65
N HIS A 136 -2.88 -4.32 -8.60
CA HIS A 136 -2.09 -5.33 -9.28
C HIS A 136 -0.81 -5.53 -8.45
N ALA A 137 -0.67 -6.71 -7.87
CA ALA A 137 0.47 -7.08 -7.02
C ALA A 137 1.44 -7.99 -7.77
N THR A 138 2.71 -7.64 -7.77
CA THR A 138 3.80 -8.49 -8.27
C THR A 138 4.67 -8.93 -7.11
N TYR A 139 4.92 -10.23 -7.00
CA TYR A 139 5.87 -10.81 -6.06
C TYR A 139 7.03 -11.40 -6.86
N GLU A 140 8.20 -10.81 -6.76
CA GLU A 140 9.43 -11.35 -7.36
C GLU A 140 9.77 -12.73 -6.78
N ILE A 141 10.69 -13.44 -7.39
CA ILE A 141 11.17 -14.74 -6.88
C ILE A 141 11.69 -14.55 -5.45
N GLY A 142 11.14 -15.30 -4.50
CA GLY A 142 11.40 -15.12 -3.06
C GLY A 142 10.71 -13.93 -2.41
N GLY A 143 9.93 -13.16 -3.18
CA GLY A 143 9.17 -12.03 -2.68
C GLY A 143 8.10 -12.42 -1.64
N ALA A 144 7.89 -11.56 -0.64
CA ALA A 144 6.93 -11.83 0.42
C ALA A 144 6.36 -10.55 1.04
N SER A 145 5.16 -10.63 1.61
CA SER A 145 4.52 -9.51 2.31
C SER A 145 5.29 -9.09 3.58
N THR A 146 6.09 -9.98 4.13
CA THR A 146 6.99 -9.73 5.28
C THR A 146 8.35 -10.39 5.05
N PRO A 147 9.46 -9.75 5.48
CA PRO A 147 10.80 -10.28 5.22
C PRO A 147 11.17 -11.52 6.05
N ASP A 148 10.60 -11.68 7.24
CA ASP A 148 11.03 -12.60 8.31
C ASP A 148 9.97 -13.64 8.69
N GLU A 149 9.14 -14.06 7.74
CA GLU A 149 8.04 -15.02 7.94
C GLU A 149 6.98 -14.61 8.99
N ALA A 150 7.03 -13.37 9.47
CA ALA A 150 6.01 -12.83 10.36
C ALA A 150 4.66 -12.77 9.67
N LEU A 151 3.60 -13.01 10.44
CA LEU A 151 2.23 -12.87 9.96
C LEU A 151 1.73 -11.45 10.26
N ILE A 152 1.09 -10.84 9.29
CA ILE A 152 0.44 -9.53 9.42
C ILE A 152 -1.04 -9.69 9.73
N ARG A 153 -1.63 -8.66 10.32
CA ARG A 153 -3.07 -8.50 10.53
C ARG A 153 -3.43 -7.05 10.31
N HIS A 154 -4.56 -6.83 9.67
CA HIS A 154 -5.16 -5.50 9.57
C HIS A 154 -6.68 -5.63 9.49
N HIS A 155 -7.41 -4.54 9.62
CA HIS A 155 -8.85 -4.53 9.43
C HIS A 155 -9.18 -4.74 7.95
N GLY A 156 -10.36 -5.31 7.70
CA GLY A 156 -10.88 -5.49 6.36
C GLY A 156 -11.00 -6.94 5.92
N ARG A 157 -11.30 -7.11 4.65
CA ARG A 157 -11.43 -8.39 3.99
C ARG A 157 -10.65 -8.37 2.70
N GLU A 158 -9.88 -9.41 2.45
CA GLU A 158 -9.07 -9.57 1.26
C GLU A 158 -9.69 -10.53 0.26
N TYR A 159 -9.50 -10.20 -1.02
CA TYR A 159 -9.85 -11.01 -2.17
C TYR A 159 -8.66 -11.04 -3.12
N GLY A 160 -8.21 -12.22 -3.51
CA GLY A 160 -7.10 -12.41 -4.41
C GLY A 160 -7.46 -13.26 -5.60
N TYR A 161 -6.87 -12.94 -6.76
CA TYR A 161 -6.95 -13.74 -7.98
C TYR A 161 -5.58 -13.79 -8.64
N VAL A 162 -5.05 -14.98 -8.86
CA VAL A 162 -3.72 -15.18 -9.44
C VAL A 162 -3.80 -15.17 -10.97
N ILE A 163 -3.00 -14.34 -11.61
CA ILE A 163 -2.88 -14.23 -13.07
C ILE A 163 -1.75 -15.12 -13.58
N LYS A 164 -0.59 -15.10 -12.85
CA LYS A 164 0.62 -15.78 -13.29
C LYS A 164 1.46 -16.21 -12.09
N GLY A 165 2.22 -17.30 -12.26
CA GLY A 165 3.05 -17.87 -11.19
C GLY A 165 2.21 -18.61 -10.16
N THR A 166 2.84 -19.00 -9.05
CA THR A 166 2.18 -19.70 -7.95
C THR A 166 2.36 -18.93 -6.66
N LEU A 167 1.26 -18.43 -6.08
CA LEU A 167 1.25 -17.65 -4.86
C LEU A 167 1.01 -18.55 -3.65
N GLY A 168 1.93 -18.54 -2.69
CA GLY A 168 1.71 -19.13 -1.38
C GLY A 168 0.96 -18.15 -0.47
N VAL A 169 -0.07 -18.62 0.22
CA VAL A 169 -0.82 -17.85 1.21
C VAL A 169 -0.89 -18.66 2.50
N GLN A 170 -0.38 -18.07 3.58
CA GLN A 170 -0.55 -18.60 4.93
C GLN A 170 -1.63 -17.79 5.65
N ILE A 171 -2.62 -18.47 6.25
CA ILE A 171 -3.65 -17.88 7.11
C ILE A 171 -3.67 -18.67 8.42
N GLY A 172 -3.23 -18.04 9.50
CA GLY A 172 -2.99 -18.74 10.77
C GLY A 172 -1.99 -19.88 10.58
N PHE A 173 -2.46 -21.11 10.80
CA PHE A 173 -1.65 -22.33 10.64
C PHE A 173 -1.90 -23.07 9.33
N GLN A 174 -2.77 -22.54 8.47
CA GLN A 174 -3.11 -23.16 7.20
C GLN A 174 -2.31 -22.53 6.05
N TYR A 175 -1.88 -23.38 5.11
CA TYR A 175 -1.14 -23.00 3.93
C TYR A 175 -1.95 -23.33 2.69
N TYR A 176 -2.03 -22.37 1.79
CA TYR A 176 -2.70 -22.49 0.49
C TYR A 176 -1.69 -22.19 -0.59
N GLU A 177 -1.82 -22.87 -1.71
CA GLU A 177 -1.06 -22.63 -2.92
C GLU A 177 -2.05 -22.29 -4.03
N LEU A 178 -1.95 -21.08 -4.58
CA LEU A 178 -2.83 -20.59 -5.61
C LEU A 178 -2.10 -20.59 -6.94
N ASN A 179 -2.64 -21.28 -7.91
CA ASN A 179 -2.17 -21.32 -9.28
C ASN A 179 -2.93 -20.31 -10.15
N PRO A 180 -2.46 -19.98 -11.37
CA PRO A 180 -3.18 -19.10 -12.28
C PRO A 180 -4.64 -19.53 -12.47
N GLY A 181 -5.57 -18.59 -12.24
CA GLY A 181 -7.01 -18.81 -12.26
C GLY A 181 -7.62 -19.10 -10.88
N ASP A 182 -6.84 -19.42 -9.88
CA ASP A 182 -7.33 -19.61 -8.51
C ASP A 182 -7.65 -18.27 -7.85
N SER A 183 -8.62 -18.29 -6.95
CA SER A 183 -9.01 -17.15 -6.13
C SER A 183 -9.12 -17.53 -4.66
N ILE A 184 -8.92 -16.55 -3.79
CA ILE A 184 -9.03 -16.68 -2.35
C ILE A 184 -9.78 -15.50 -1.77
N ALA A 185 -10.51 -15.70 -0.67
CA ALA A 185 -11.07 -14.61 0.12
C ALA A 185 -10.99 -14.96 1.61
N PHE A 186 -10.54 -13.99 2.42
CA PHE A 186 -10.44 -14.19 3.86
C PHE A 186 -10.59 -12.88 4.63
N ASP A 187 -10.81 -12.99 5.92
CA ASP A 187 -10.85 -11.89 6.87
C ASP A 187 -9.42 -11.50 7.25
N SER A 188 -9.01 -10.26 6.98
CA SER A 188 -7.65 -9.77 7.18
C SER A 188 -7.26 -9.61 8.66
N THR A 189 -8.22 -9.73 9.58
CA THR A 189 -7.93 -9.82 11.02
C THR A 189 -7.29 -11.16 11.42
N LEU A 190 -7.41 -12.17 10.56
CA LEU A 190 -6.66 -13.42 10.73
C LEU A 190 -5.19 -13.18 10.37
N PRO A 191 -4.24 -13.69 11.20
CA PRO A 191 -2.82 -13.59 10.87
C PRO A 191 -2.53 -14.24 9.52
N HIS A 192 -1.93 -13.50 8.60
CA HIS A 192 -1.69 -13.99 7.25
C HIS A 192 -0.36 -13.51 6.67
N ARG A 193 0.12 -14.19 5.64
CA ARG A 193 1.32 -13.87 4.87
C ARG A 193 1.18 -14.38 3.45
N LEU A 194 1.61 -13.56 2.48
CA LEU A 194 1.67 -13.90 1.07
C LEU A 194 3.14 -14.00 0.65
N PHE A 195 3.47 -14.97 -0.20
CA PHE A 195 4.85 -15.19 -0.61
C PHE A 195 4.96 -15.94 -1.94
N ASN A 196 6.06 -15.73 -2.64
CA ASN A 196 6.44 -16.45 -3.84
C ASN A 196 7.61 -17.39 -3.55
N LYS A 197 7.36 -18.70 -3.57
CA LYS A 197 8.41 -19.75 -3.47
C LYS A 197 8.73 -20.40 -4.82
N GLY A 198 8.08 -19.92 -5.89
CA GLY A 198 8.31 -20.41 -7.24
C GLY A 198 9.59 -19.86 -7.87
N ASP A 199 9.82 -20.24 -9.10
CA ASP A 199 10.96 -19.87 -9.94
C ASP A 199 10.62 -18.80 -10.99
N VAL A 200 9.41 -18.28 -10.94
CA VAL A 200 8.92 -17.16 -11.77
C VAL A 200 8.21 -16.13 -10.91
N PRO A 201 8.19 -14.85 -11.31
CA PRO A 201 7.39 -13.84 -10.62
C PRO A 201 5.90 -14.20 -10.60
N VAL A 202 5.23 -13.90 -9.49
CA VAL A 202 3.78 -14.01 -9.35
C VAL A 202 3.14 -12.66 -9.67
N GLU A 203 2.08 -12.70 -10.49
CA GLU A 203 1.21 -11.56 -10.75
C GLU A 203 -0.22 -11.91 -10.27
N ALA A 204 -0.80 -11.02 -9.47
CA ALA A 204 -2.13 -11.21 -8.91
C ALA A 204 -2.92 -9.90 -8.86
N ILE A 205 -4.23 -10.00 -8.99
CA ILE A 205 -5.15 -8.91 -8.64
C ILE A 205 -5.53 -9.08 -7.18
N TRP A 206 -5.40 -8.01 -6.42
CA TRP A 206 -5.69 -8.00 -4.99
C TRP A 206 -6.66 -6.88 -4.65
N PHE A 207 -7.63 -7.20 -3.83
CA PHE A 207 -8.67 -6.28 -3.43
C PHE A 207 -8.84 -6.33 -1.91
N VAL A 208 -8.72 -5.18 -1.24
CA VAL A 208 -8.90 -5.07 0.22
C VAL A 208 -10.05 -4.12 0.50
N LEU A 209 -11.02 -4.57 1.26
CA LEU A 209 -12.24 -3.84 1.61
C LEU A 209 -12.31 -3.57 3.11
N GLY A 210 -12.83 -2.40 3.49
CA GLY A 210 -13.26 -2.11 4.87
C GLY A 210 -12.12 -1.84 5.84
N ARG A 211 -11.00 -1.33 5.37
CA ARG A 211 -9.85 -0.99 6.22
C ARG A 211 -10.13 0.18 7.16
N GLY A 212 -11.01 1.11 6.78
CA GLY A 212 -11.36 2.31 7.55
C GLY A 212 -12.61 2.19 8.43
N ALA A 213 -13.23 1.03 8.54
CA ALA A 213 -14.60 0.91 9.07
C ALA A 213 -14.75 1.00 10.60
N ASP A 214 -13.66 1.02 11.39
CA ASP A 214 -13.75 0.91 12.85
C ASP A 214 -13.43 2.20 13.64
N SER A 215 -13.13 3.31 12.97
CA SER A 215 -12.80 4.59 13.64
C SER A 215 -14.04 5.44 14.02
N ARG A 216 -15.26 4.95 13.82
CA ARG A 216 -16.51 5.69 14.08
C ARG A 216 -17.52 4.93 14.93
N ARG A 217 -17.06 4.35 16.05
CA ARG A 217 -17.96 3.96 17.13
C ARG A 217 -17.50 4.48 18.47
#